data_c3ed4f0ff985b6027b831a37b952a167
#
_entry.id   c3ed4f0ff985b6027b831a37b952a167
#
_cell.length_a   1.000
_cell.length_b   1.000
_cell.length_c   1.000
_cell.angle_alpha   90.00
_cell.angle_beta   90.00
_cell.angle_gamma   90.00
#
_symmetry.space_group_name_H-M   'P 1'
#
loop_
_entity.id
_entity.type
_entity.pdbx_description
1 polymer ?
#
loop_
_entity_poly.entity_id
_entity_poly.type
_entity_poly.pdbx_seq_one_letter_code
_entity_poly.pdbx_strand_id
1 'polypeptide(L)'
;MLDIKYKSNAGTVIPLNSGVYVGKPNDLFSREWDYKIGYRALATASRGARKVSFKAFFANMTQADAFRRCADMDMQKGTPGTIYVNDWFQRCFVVASEVDGIGDNFFATKLTLVLLDGVWRRGTMTAFVP
;
A
#
# COMPACT_ATOMS: atom_id res chain seq x y z
N MET A 1 6.96 -8.61 -14.08
CA MET A 1 7.44 -8.07 -12.81
C MET A 1 6.45 -7.02 -12.30
N LEU A 2 6.11 -7.06 -11.04
CA LEU A 2 5.25 -6.04 -10.45
C LEU A 2 6.04 -4.74 -10.27
N ASP A 3 5.40 -3.62 -10.59
CA ASP A 3 5.92 -2.28 -10.37
C ASP A 3 5.08 -1.64 -9.26
N ILE A 4 5.66 -1.53 -8.08
CA ILE A 4 4.95 -1.01 -6.90
C ILE A 4 5.53 0.35 -6.57
N LYS A 5 4.67 1.37 -6.51
CA LYS A 5 5.06 2.76 -6.25
C LYS A 5 4.11 3.41 -5.25
N TYR A 6 4.66 4.30 -4.44
CA TYR A 6 3.89 5.20 -3.60
C TYR A 6 3.94 6.61 -4.18
N LYS A 7 2.80 7.22 -4.39
CA LYS A 7 2.69 8.63 -4.79
C LYS A 7 2.14 9.41 -3.62
N SER A 8 2.92 10.37 -3.10
CA SER A 8 2.48 11.21 -2.01
C SER A 8 1.35 12.15 -2.48
N ASN A 9 0.61 12.70 -1.55
CA ASN A 9 -0.43 13.69 -1.87
C ASN A 9 0.16 14.91 -2.57
N ALA A 10 1.39 15.27 -2.27
CA ALA A 10 2.12 16.36 -2.93
C ALA A 10 2.60 16.01 -4.34
N GLY A 11 2.51 14.76 -4.77
CA GLY A 11 2.85 14.34 -6.12
C GLY A 11 4.21 13.65 -6.28
N THR A 12 4.96 13.46 -5.20
CA THR A 12 6.24 12.75 -5.25
C THR A 12 6.02 11.25 -5.40
N VAL A 13 6.65 10.65 -6.40
CA VAL A 13 6.55 9.21 -6.68
C VAL A 13 7.82 8.51 -6.24
N ILE A 14 7.67 7.46 -5.42
CA ILE A 14 8.80 6.69 -4.90
C ILE A 14 8.55 5.21 -5.17
N PRO A 15 9.49 4.52 -5.85
CA PRO A 15 9.36 3.08 -6.08
C PRO A 15 9.55 2.31 -4.77
N LEU A 16 8.76 1.26 -4.58
CA LEU A 16 8.79 0.44 -3.36
C LEU A 16 9.42 -0.94 -3.57
N ASN A 17 9.82 -1.26 -4.79
CA ASN A 17 10.44 -2.55 -5.11
C ASN A 17 11.68 -2.38 -5.99
N SER A 18 12.54 -1.41 -5.68
CA SER A 18 13.70 -1.01 -6.49
C SER A 18 14.57 -2.21 -6.92
N GLY A 19 14.39 -2.67 -8.15
CA GLY A 19 15.19 -3.73 -8.76
C GLY A 19 15.09 -5.10 -8.10
N VAL A 20 14.20 -5.30 -7.14
CA VAL A 20 14.07 -6.53 -6.38
C VAL A 20 12.64 -7.07 -6.52
N TYR A 21 12.54 -8.39 -6.75
CA TYR A 21 11.25 -9.05 -6.77
C TYR A 21 10.62 -9.05 -5.37
N VAL A 22 9.40 -8.52 -5.27
CA VAL A 22 8.63 -8.56 -4.03
C VAL A 22 7.88 -9.89 -4.00
N GLY A 23 8.40 -10.83 -3.23
CA GLY A 23 8.04 -12.25 -3.34
C GLY A 23 6.64 -12.63 -2.93
N LYS A 24 5.94 -11.92 -2.09
CA LYS A 24 4.59 -12.28 -1.64
C LYS A 24 3.77 -11.05 -1.31
N PRO A 25 3.22 -10.35 -2.29
CA PRO A 25 2.34 -9.21 -2.02
C PRO A 25 0.92 -9.66 -1.63
N ASN A 26 0.77 -10.85 -1.05
CA ASN A 26 -0.54 -11.44 -0.76
C ASN A 26 -1.40 -10.55 0.12
N ASP A 27 -0.78 -9.91 1.13
CA ASP A 27 -1.53 -9.03 2.03
C ASP A 27 -2.02 -7.78 1.31
N LEU A 28 -1.24 -7.29 0.34
CA LEU A 28 -1.59 -6.11 -0.44
C LEU A 28 -2.83 -6.36 -1.30
N PHE A 29 -2.99 -7.58 -1.80
CA PHE A 29 -4.10 -7.98 -2.66
C PHE A 29 -5.16 -8.81 -1.96
N SER A 30 -5.03 -9.05 -0.66
CA SER A 30 -6.04 -9.80 0.06
C SER A 30 -7.37 -9.05 0.06
N ARG A 31 -8.45 -9.79 0.04
CA ARG A 31 -9.80 -9.27 -0.03
C ARG A 31 -10.66 -9.88 1.05
N GLU A 32 -11.35 -9.02 1.79
CA GLU A 32 -12.20 -9.46 2.89
C GLU A 32 -13.41 -8.55 2.99
N TRP A 33 -14.54 -9.11 3.31
CA TRP A 33 -15.78 -8.38 3.52
C TRP A 33 -16.05 -8.22 5.01
N ASP A 34 -16.45 -7.03 5.41
CA ASP A 34 -17.07 -6.80 6.70
C ASP A 34 -18.55 -7.15 6.55
N TYR A 35 -19.07 -7.97 7.45
CA TYR A 35 -20.44 -8.46 7.32
C TYR A 35 -21.09 -8.68 8.67
N LYS A 36 -22.44 -8.66 8.66
CA LYS A 36 -23.27 -9.12 9.77
C LYS A 36 -24.20 -10.20 9.24
N ILE A 37 -24.36 -11.26 10.02
CA ILE A 37 -25.26 -12.37 9.67
C ILE A 37 -26.65 -12.07 10.21
N GLY A 38 -27.65 -12.08 9.32
CA GLY A 38 -29.05 -12.06 9.67
C GLY A 38 -29.65 -13.46 9.62
N TYR A 39 -30.97 -13.54 9.65
CA TYR A 39 -31.64 -14.82 9.55
C TYR A 39 -31.55 -15.36 8.12
N ARG A 40 -30.76 -16.41 7.92
CA ARG A 40 -30.55 -17.11 6.64
C ARG A 40 -29.96 -16.24 5.52
N ALA A 41 -29.37 -15.05 5.87
CA ALA A 41 -28.78 -14.17 4.88
C ALA A 41 -27.80 -13.21 5.56
N LEU A 42 -27.03 -12.50 4.78
CA LEU A 42 -26.23 -11.40 5.30
C LEU A 42 -27.13 -10.19 5.56
N ALA A 43 -27.09 -9.67 6.79
CA ALA A 43 -27.81 -8.45 7.13
C ALA A 43 -27.13 -7.23 6.53
N THR A 44 -25.80 -7.18 6.60
CA THR A 44 -24.99 -6.14 5.98
C THR A 44 -23.71 -6.74 5.42
N ALA A 45 -23.20 -6.13 4.35
CA ALA A 45 -21.88 -6.44 3.81
C ALA A 45 -21.27 -5.17 3.23
N SER A 46 -20.00 -4.92 3.55
CA SER A 46 -19.28 -3.74 3.07
C SER A 46 -17.79 -4.05 2.94
N ARG A 47 -17.11 -3.23 2.16
CA ARG A 47 -15.65 -3.26 2.02
C ARG A 47 -15.11 -1.91 2.45
N GLY A 48 -14.62 -1.86 3.68
CA GLY A 48 -14.06 -0.65 4.23
C GLY A 48 -12.54 -0.57 4.10
N ALA A 49 -11.98 0.42 4.76
CA ALA A 49 -10.54 0.54 4.90
C ALA A 49 -9.97 -0.69 5.59
N ARG A 50 -8.79 -1.11 5.18
CA ARG A 50 -8.15 -2.28 5.76
C ARG A 50 -6.65 -2.08 5.92
N LYS A 51 -6.11 -2.71 6.95
CA LYS A 51 -4.70 -2.70 7.28
C LYS A 51 -4.00 -3.86 6.59
N VAL A 52 -2.93 -3.57 5.86
CA VAL A 52 -2.11 -4.58 5.19
C VAL A 52 -0.64 -4.32 5.48
N SER A 53 0.16 -5.35 5.38
CA SER A 53 1.62 -5.24 5.54
C SER A 53 2.31 -5.87 4.34
N PHE A 54 3.41 -5.25 3.91
CA PHE A 54 4.27 -5.87 2.91
C PHE A 54 5.70 -5.33 3.05
N LYS A 55 6.63 -6.01 2.41
CA LYS A 55 8.03 -5.67 2.47
C LYS A 55 8.40 -4.83 1.24
N ALA A 56 8.87 -3.61 1.48
CA ALA A 56 9.36 -2.72 0.45
C ALA A 56 10.88 -2.77 0.37
N PHE A 57 11.43 -2.58 -0.83
CA PHE A 57 12.86 -2.53 -1.06
C PHE A 57 13.23 -1.21 -1.70
N PHE A 58 14.06 -0.45 -1.01
CA PHE A 58 14.61 0.80 -1.52
C PHE A 58 16.04 0.57 -2.01
N ALA A 59 16.46 1.36 -2.99
CA ALA A 59 17.81 1.25 -3.54
C ALA A 59 18.89 1.65 -2.53
N ASN A 60 18.57 2.61 -1.66
CA ASN A 60 19.50 3.12 -0.66
C ASN A 60 18.75 3.82 0.47
N MET A 61 19.50 4.26 1.48
CA MET A 61 18.94 4.96 2.64
C MET A 61 18.31 6.31 2.26
N THR A 62 18.86 6.99 1.27
CA THR A 62 18.33 8.29 0.82
C THR A 62 16.91 8.13 0.27
N GLN A 63 16.68 7.10 -0.53
CA GLN A 63 15.36 6.80 -1.07
C GLN A 63 14.37 6.39 0.04
N ALA A 64 14.82 5.58 0.99
CA ALA A 64 14.00 5.18 2.13
C ALA A 64 13.61 6.39 2.99
N ASP A 65 14.53 7.32 3.22
CA ASP A 65 14.27 8.54 3.98
C ASP A 65 13.31 9.48 3.24
N ALA A 66 13.46 9.61 1.93
CA ALA A 66 12.53 10.40 1.12
C ALA A 66 11.11 9.84 1.20
N PHE A 67 10.96 8.51 1.14
CA PHE A 67 9.67 7.86 1.31
C PHE A 67 9.08 8.15 2.68
N ARG A 68 9.86 7.97 3.74
CA ARG A 68 9.42 8.21 5.11
C ARG A 68 8.91 9.64 5.31
N ARG A 69 9.65 10.62 4.79
CA ARG A 69 9.24 12.04 4.90
C ARG A 69 7.92 12.30 4.19
N CYS A 70 7.76 11.79 2.99
CA CYS A 70 6.51 11.96 2.23
C CYS A 70 5.34 11.28 2.93
N ALA A 71 5.52 10.07 3.41
CA ALA A 71 4.49 9.31 4.09
C ALA A 71 4.07 9.97 5.40
N ASP A 72 5.03 10.44 6.19
CA ASP A 72 4.76 11.12 7.46
C ASP A 72 4.04 12.45 7.23
N MET A 73 4.41 13.19 6.19
CA MET A 73 3.75 14.45 5.86
C MET A 73 2.29 14.21 5.48
N ASP A 74 2.02 13.20 4.67
CA ASP A 74 0.64 12.85 4.32
C ASP A 74 -0.17 12.48 5.57
N MET A 75 0.43 11.72 6.48
CA MET A 75 -0.23 11.31 7.72
C MET A 75 -0.52 12.51 8.62
N GLN A 76 0.44 13.43 8.78
CA GLN A 76 0.26 14.63 9.59
C GLN A 76 -0.82 15.56 9.05
N LYS A 77 -0.90 15.68 7.73
CA LYS A 77 -1.90 16.53 7.08
C LYS A 77 -3.28 15.85 6.96
N GLY A 78 -3.36 14.56 7.20
CA GLY A 78 -4.57 13.79 7.00
C GLY A 78 -4.98 13.64 5.54
N THR A 79 -4.03 13.80 4.61
CA THR A 79 -4.26 13.70 3.17
C THR A 79 -3.65 12.41 2.65
N PRO A 80 -4.46 11.47 2.14
CA PRO A 80 -3.92 10.17 1.73
C PRO A 80 -3.01 10.26 0.51
N GLY A 81 -1.96 9.44 0.51
CA GLY A 81 -1.21 9.15 -0.69
C GLY A 81 -1.89 8.07 -1.49
N THR A 82 -1.23 7.62 -2.54
CA THR A 82 -1.76 6.58 -3.43
C THR A 82 -0.71 5.50 -3.63
N ILE A 83 -1.12 4.24 -3.49
CA ILE A 83 -0.27 3.12 -3.83
C ILE A 83 -0.64 2.59 -5.21
N TYR A 84 0.37 2.41 -6.05
CA TYR A 84 0.23 1.85 -7.38
C TYR A 84 0.86 0.46 -7.44
N VAL A 85 0.12 -0.46 -8.05
CA VAL A 85 0.67 -1.76 -8.46
C VAL A 85 0.43 -1.87 -9.95
N ASN A 86 1.48 -1.71 -10.74
CA ASN A 86 1.38 -1.49 -12.18
C ASN A 86 0.45 -0.28 -12.44
N ASP A 87 -0.65 -0.48 -13.18
CA ASP A 87 -1.61 0.59 -13.50
C ASP A 87 -2.77 0.68 -12.49
N TRP A 88 -2.82 -0.24 -11.53
CA TRP A 88 -3.88 -0.27 -10.53
C TRP A 88 -3.47 0.55 -9.32
N PHE A 89 -4.42 1.26 -8.73
CA PHE A 89 -4.13 2.14 -7.60
C PHE A 89 -5.29 2.21 -6.61
N GLN A 90 -4.96 2.59 -5.40
CA GLN A 90 -5.94 3.04 -4.41
C GLN A 90 -5.27 3.97 -3.40
N ARG A 91 -6.09 4.76 -2.72
CA ARG A 91 -5.60 5.67 -1.69
C ARG A 91 -5.19 4.90 -0.45
N CYS A 92 -4.15 5.38 0.21
CA CYS A 92 -3.65 4.73 1.41
C CYS A 92 -2.95 5.72 2.34
N PHE A 93 -2.79 5.30 3.60
CA PHE A 93 -1.86 5.91 4.53
C PHE A 93 -0.81 4.88 4.93
N VAL A 94 0.43 5.33 5.11
CA VAL A 94 1.48 4.51 5.71
C VAL A 94 1.46 4.76 7.22
N VAL A 95 1.03 3.77 7.98
CA VAL A 95 0.83 3.93 9.43
C VAL A 95 1.99 3.41 10.25
N ALA A 96 2.85 2.58 9.68
CA ALA A 96 4.05 2.09 10.35
C ALA A 96 5.09 1.67 9.34
N SER A 97 6.36 1.80 9.72
CA SER A 97 7.49 1.29 8.94
C SER A 97 8.57 0.80 9.88
N GLU A 98 9.19 -0.32 9.52
CA GLU A 98 10.24 -0.94 10.32
C GLU A 98 11.35 -1.41 9.39
N VAL A 99 12.58 -1.05 9.70
CA VAL A 99 13.73 -1.52 8.93
C VAL A 99 13.90 -3.01 9.18
N ASP A 100 13.90 -3.80 8.11
CA ASP A 100 13.94 -5.26 8.17
C ASP A 100 15.27 -5.83 7.67
N GLY A 101 16.03 -5.07 6.92
CA GLY A 101 17.35 -5.49 6.48
C GLY A 101 18.06 -4.41 5.69
N ILE A 102 19.37 -4.38 5.82
CA ILE A 102 20.25 -3.45 5.10
C ILE A 102 21.32 -4.26 4.39
N GLY A 103 21.52 -4.00 3.10
CA GLY A 103 22.60 -4.58 2.31
C GLY A 103 23.29 -3.50 1.49
N ASP A 104 24.28 -3.90 0.69
CA ASP A 104 25.07 -2.95 -0.10
C ASP A 104 24.22 -2.23 -1.15
N ASN A 105 23.22 -2.92 -1.71
CA ASN A 105 22.40 -2.42 -2.81
C ASN A 105 20.91 -2.38 -2.49
N PHE A 106 20.53 -2.52 -1.22
CA PHE A 106 19.12 -2.47 -0.84
C PHE A 106 18.93 -2.01 0.59
N PHE A 107 17.75 -1.50 0.85
CA PHE A 107 17.28 -1.13 2.18
C PHE A 107 15.85 -1.67 2.29
N ALA A 108 15.69 -2.76 3.03
CA ALA A 108 14.40 -3.43 3.15
C ALA A 108 13.62 -2.89 4.34
N THR A 109 12.37 -2.57 4.13
CA THR A 109 11.49 -2.01 5.15
C THR A 109 10.15 -2.73 5.12
N LYS A 110 9.71 -3.17 6.28
CA LYS A 110 8.35 -3.68 6.44
C LYS A 110 7.41 -2.51 6.63
N LEU A 111 6.48 -2.35 5.70
CA LEU A 111 5.49 -1.28 5.73
C LEU A 111 4.14 -1.81 6.16
N THR A 112 3.44 -1.02 6.95
CA THR A 112 2.03 -1.26 7.27
C THR A 112 1.22 -0.12 6.69
N LEU A 113 0.28 -0.46 5.83
CA LEU A 113 -0.58 0.50 5.15
C LEU A 113 -2.03 0.32 5.57
N VAL A 114 -2.78 1.41 5.55
CA VAL A 114 -4.23 1.37 5.57
C VAL A 114 -4.71 1.71 4.17
N LEU A 115 -5.31 0.73 3.50
CA LEU A 115 -5.91 0.91 2.17
C LEU A 115 -7.33 1.43 2.36
N LEU A 116 -7.63 2.59 1.80
CA LEU A 116 -8.86 3.31 2.13
C LEU A 116 -10.05 2.93 1.26
N ASP A 117 -9.82 2.57 0.00
CA ASP A 117 -10.90 2.42 -0.97
C ASP A 117 -11.52 1.03 -1.00
N GLY A 118 -10.81 0.03 -0.50
CA GLY A 118 -11.29 -1.36 -0.52
C GLY A 118 -11.33 -2.01 -1.90
N VAL A 119 -11.04 -1.24 -2.94
CA VAL A 119 -11.01 -1.71 -4.34
C VAL A 119 -9.84 -1.07 -5.07
N TRP A 120 -9.31 -1.78 -6.04
CA TRP A 120 -8.28 -1.26 -6.94
C TRP A 120 -8.93 -0.64 -8.16
N ARG A 121 -8.37 0.47 -8.63
CA ARG A 121 -8.86 1.22 -9.77
C ARG A 121 -7.78 1.36 -10.82
N ARG A 122 -8.20 1.42 -12.08
CA ARG A 122 -7.33 1.70 -13.22
C ARG A 122 -8.01 2.72 -14.11
N GLY A 123 -7.50 3.96 -14.14
CA GLY A 123 -8.20 5.05 -14.81
C GLY A 123 -9.58 5.26 -14.19
N THR A 124 -10.63 5.09 -14.98
CA THR A 124 -12.02 5.15 -14.52
C THR A 124 -12.61 3.79 -14.15
N MET A 125 -11.86 2.71 -14.37
CA MET A 125 -12.32 1.34 -14.10
C MET A 125 -12.08 0.99 -12.63
N THR A 126 -13.00 0.22 -12.08
CA THR A 126 -12.88 -0.33 -10.73
C THR A 126 -12.89 -1.85 -10.81
N ALA A 127 -11.97 -2.50 -10.11
CA ALA A 127 -11.92 -3.95 -10.03
C ALA A 127 -11.62 -4.41 -8.60
N PHE A 128 -12.03 -5.63 -8.31
CA PHE A 128 -11.66 -6.31 -7.09
C PHE A 128 -10.46 -7.19 -7.41
N VAL A 129 -9.32 -6.84 -6.85
CA VAL A 129 -8.11 -7.65 -7.00
C VAL A 129 -8.18 -8.76 -5.97
N PRO A 130 -8.08 -10.02 -6.39
CA PRO A 130 -8.13 -11.16 -5.48
C PRO A 130 -6.95 -11.20 -4.52
#